data_63c2e40ed954b20cb5e92d7ba5ff5a85
#
_entry.id   63c2e40ed954b20cb5e92d7ba5ff5a85
#
_cell.length_a   1.000
_cell.length_b   1.000
_cell.length_c   1.000
_cell.angle_alpha   90.00
_cell.angle_beta   90.00
_cell.angle_gamma   90.00
#
_symmetry.space_group_name_H-M   'P 1'
#
loop_
_entity.id
_entity.type
_entity.pdbx_description
1 polymer ?
#
loop_
_entity_poly.entity_id
_entity_poly.type
_entity_poly.pdbx_seq_one_letter_code
_entity_poly.pdbx_strand_id
1 'polypeptide(L)'
;ALCAAAQVRAQEIAQSFSHTRPDGTNGFTVLKERGIVYVACGENIAKGSITPRRVMEGWMNSAGHRKNILNANFTSIGVGYYLDAAGTAHWVQLFTA
;
A
#
# COMPACT_ATOMS: atom_id res chain seq x y z
N ALA A 1 11.54 -7.75 -1.37
CA ALA A 1 11.61 -6.92 -0.16
C ALA A 1 10.44 -5.93 -0.09
N LEU A 2 10.17 -5.22 -1.18
CA LEU A 2 9.09 -4.22 -1.20
C LEU A 2 7.71 -4.87 -1.11
N CYS A 3 7.51 -6.02 -1.76
CA CYS A 3 6.26 -6.78 -1.62
C CYS A 3 6.05 -7.28 -0.19
N ALA A 4 7.10 -7.71 0.50
CA ALA A 4 7.00 -8.12 1.90
C ALA A 4 6.58 -6.94 2.79
N ALA A 5 7.13 -5.76 2.55
CA ALA A 5 6.73 -4.54 3.26
C ALA A 5 5.24 -4.21 2.98
N ALA A 6 4.82 -4.30 1.72
CA ALA A 6 3.43 -4.05 1.35
C ALA A 6 2.48 -5.07 2.01
N GLN A 7 2.90 -6.33 2.15
CA GLN A 7 2.10 -7.35 2.82
C GLN A 7 1.93 -7.05 4.31
N VAL A 8 2.96 -6.57 4.98
CA VAL A 8 2.86 -6.12 6.37
C VAL A 8 1.84 -4.98 6.48
N ARG A 9 1.91 -4.00 5.58
CA ARG A 9 0.96 -2.90 5.57
C ARG A 9 -0.48 -3.37 5.30
N ALA A 10 -0.68 -4.35 4.42
CA ALA A 10 -2.01 -4.89 4.14
C ALA A 10 -2.64 -5.47 5.40
N GLN A 11 -1.88 -6.16 6.22
CA GLN A 11 -2.35 -6.69 7.51
C GLN A 11 -2.63 -5.56 8.50
N GLU A 12 -1.82 -4.51 8.51
CA GLU A 12 -1.99 -3.36 9.41
C GLU A 12 -3.25 -2.56 9.08
N ILE A 13 -3.52 -2.30 7.79
CA ILE A 13 -4.73 -1.56 7.40
C ILE A 13 -6.01 -2.35 7.67
N ALA A 14 -5.92 -3.66 7.81
CA ALA A 14 -7.06 -4.47 8.26
C ALA A 14 -7.40 -4.18 9.73
N GLN A 15 -6.41 -3.80 10.54
CA GLN A 15 -6.63 -3.39 11.94
C GLN A 15 -7.04 -1.93 12.03
N SER A 16 -6.41 -1.06 11.26
CA SER A 16 -6.65 0.38 11.25
C SER A 16 -6.42 0.91 9.84
N PHE A 17 -7.49 1.23 9.14
CA PHE A 17 -7.43 1.70 7.76
C PHE A 17 -6.91 3.13 7.70
N SER A 18 -5.60 3.27 7.62
CA SER A 18 -4.90 4.56 7.68
C SER A 18 -3.51 4.43 7.08
N HIS A 19 -2.97 5.55 6.62
CA HIS A 19 -1.54 5.65 6.28
C HIS A 19 -0.66 5.68 7.54
N THR A 20 -1.24 5.89 8.71
CA THR A 20 -0.57 5.77 10.01
C THR A 20 -0.71 4.33 10.49
N ARG A 21 0.40 3.73 10.94
CA ARG A 21 0.42 2.35 11.42
C ARG A 21 -0.33 2.22 12.76
N PRO A 22 -0.77 1.00 13.14
CA PRO A 22 -1.46 0.78 14.41
C PRO A 22 -0.69 1.27 15.64
N ASP A 23 0.65 1.29 15.60
CA ASP A 23 1.49 1.79 16.70
C ASP A 23 1.66 3.32 16.70
N GLY A 24 1.01 4.03 15.78
CA GLY A 24 1.07 5.48 15.66
C GLY A 24 2.20 6.01 14.78
N THR A 25 3.08 5.14 14.27
CA THR A 25 4.15 5.58 13.37
C THR A 25 3.64 5.74 11.95
N ASN A 26 4.41 6.45 11.11
CA ASN A 26 4.11 6.63 9.69
C ASN A 26 4.22 5.28 8.96
N GLY A 27 3.32 5.02 8.01
CA GLY A 27 3.31 3.78 7.23
C GLY A 27 4.64 3.48 6.55
N PHE A 28 5.39 4.49 6.14
CA PHE A 28 6.68 4.30 5.47
C PHE A 28 7.79 3.79 6.40
N THR A 29 7.59 3.78 7.71
CA THR A 29 8.57 3.18 8.63
C THR A 29 8.78 1.69 8.35
N VAL A 30 7.81 1.02 7.72
CA VAL A 30 7.95 -0.38 7.30
C VAL A 30 9.10 -0.57 6.31
N LEU A 31 9.35 0.43 5.46
CA LEU A 31 10.45 0.38 4.49
C LEU A 31 11.79 0.34 5.20
N LYS A 32 11.97 1.19 6.19
CA LYS A 32 13.20 1.24 6.99
C LYS A 32 13.39 -0.07 7.77
N GLU A 33 12.34 -0.59 8.36
CA GLU A 33 12.38 -1.86 9.09
C GLU A 33 12.85 -3.02 8.21
N ARG A 34 12.52 -2.97 6.91
CA ARG A 34 12.89 -3.99 5.93
C ARG A 34 14.21 -3.70 5.23
N GLY A 35 14.94 -2.67 5.66
CA GLY A 35 16.23 -2.33 5.07
C GLY A 35 16.13 -1.76 3.66
N ILE A 36 14.97 -1.24 3.27
CA ILE A 36 14.77 -0.66 1.94
C ILE A 36 15.25 0.79 1.97
N VAL A 37 16.21 1.09 1.10
CA VAL A 37 16.74 2.45 0.93
C VAL A 37 15.95 3.13 -0.18
N TYR A 38 15.54 4.38 0.06
CA TYR A 38 14.77 5.13 -0.93
C TYR A 38 15.03 6.63 -0.78
N VAL A 39 14.81 7.38 -1.86
CA VAL A 39 14.83 8.86 -1.85
C VAL A 39 13.41 9.42 -1.99
N ALA A 40 12.48 8.62 -2.48
CA ALA A 40 11.06 8.97 -2.57
C ALA A 40 10.22 7.74 -2.35
N CYS A 41 9.04 7.90 -1.78
CA CYS A 41 8.11 6.79 -1.54
C CYS A 41 6.66 7.28 -1.62
N GLY A 42 5.76 6.33 -1.87
CA GLY A 42 4.32 6.56 -1.88
C GLY A 42 3.57 5.31 -1.48
N GLU A 43 2.32 5.48 -1.06
CA GLU A 43 1.46 4.37 -0.66
C GLU A 43 0.04 4.59 -1.19
N ASN A 44 -0.52 3.56 -1.80
CA ASN A 44 -1.96 3.47 -2.07
C ASN A 44 -2.54 2.35 -1.23
N ILE A 45 -3.64 2.63 -0.54
CA ILE A 45 -4.37 1.62 0.25
C ILE A 45 -5.82 1.57 -0.20
N ALA A 46 -6.43 0.39 -0.08
CA ALA A 46 -7.85 0.19 -0.38
C ALA A 46 -8.39 -1.00 0.40
N LYS A 47 -9.70 -1.00 0.62
CA LYS A 47 -10.40 -2.14 1.21
C LYS A 47 -11.76 -2.33 0.54
N GLY A 48 -12.27 -3.56 0.59
CA GLY A 48 -13.60 -3.90 0.08
C GLY A 48 -13.64 -4.37 -1.37
N SER A 49 -12.61 -4.08 -2.17
CA SER A 49 -12.52 -4.57 -3.54
C SER A 49 -12.09 -6.04 -3.53
N ILE A 50 -12.78 -6.88 -4.32
CA ILE A 50 -12.55 -8.33 -4.31
C ILE A 50 -11.64 -8.80 -5.46
N THR A 51 -11.37 -7.95 -6.45
CA THR A 51 -10.52 -8.31 -7.59
C THR A 51 -9.44 -7.26 -7.81
N PRO A 52 -8.27 -7.67 -8.36
CA PRO A 52 -7.22 -6.72 -8.72
C PRO A 52 -7.70 -5.64 -9.71
N ARG A 53 -8.55 -6.04 -10.67
CA ARG A 53 -9.09 -5.08 -11.64
C ARG A 53 -9.89 -3.99 -10.94
N ARG A 54 -10.77 -4.35 -10.02
CA ARG A 54 -11.63 -3.37 -9.33
C ARG A 54 -10.85 -2.41 -8.46
N VAL A 55 -9.85 -2.91 -7.72
CA VAL A 55 -9.03 -2.04 -6.89
C VAL A 55 -8.22 -1.08 -7.76
N MET A 56 -7.68 -1.54 -8.89
CA MET A 56 -6.97 -0.67 -9.82
C MET A 56 -7.88 0.39 -10.44
N GLU A 57 -9.09 0.03 -10.83
CA GLU A 57 -10.08 1.00 -11.33
C GLU A 57 -10.37 2.06 -10.28
N GLY A 58 -10.56 1.67 -9.02
CA GLY A 58 -10.81 2.59 -7.92
C GLY A 58 -9.64 3.55 -7.71
N TRP A 59 -8.42 3.05 -7.70
CA TRP A 59 -7.23 3.89 -7.56
C TRP A 59 -7.06 4.84 -8.75
N MET A 60 -7.26 4.36 -9.98
CA MET A 60 -7.11 5.19 -11.18
C MET A 60 -8.20 6.26 -11.30
N ASN A 61 -9.36 6.07 -10.67
CA ASN A 61 -10.44 7.04 -10.64
C ASN A 61 -10.30 8.05 -9.49
N SER A 62 -9.27 7.92 -8.66
CA SER A 62 -8.97 8.84 -7.56
C SER A 62 -7.70 9.61 -7.89
N ALA A 63 -7.78 10.94 -7.94
CA ALA A 63 -6.67 11.79 -8.37
C ALA A 63 -5.38 11.55 -7.57
N GLY A 64 -5.47 11.44 -6.25
CA GLY A 64 -4.31 11.22 -5.40
C GLY A 64 -3.66 9.85 -5.60
N HIS A 65 -4.47 8.79 -5.70
CA HIS A 65 -3.97 7.44 -5.94
C HIS A 65 -3.39 7.30 -7.35
N ARG A 66 -4.08 7.86 -8.35
CA ARG A 66 -3.60 7.85 -9.73
C ARG A 66 -2.26 8.56 -9.86
N LYS A 67 -2.08 9.67 -9.14
CA LYS A 67 -0.82 10.41 -9.14
C LYS A 67 0.35 9.53 -8.72
N ASN A 68 0.18 8.70 -7.68
CA ASN A 68 1.20 7.76 -7.26
C ASN A 68 1.53 6.74 -8.36
N ILE A 69 0.50 6.14 -8.97
CA ILE A 69 0.68 5.10 -10.00
C ILE A 69 1.40 5.67 -11.22
N LEU A 70 1.06 6.89 -11.64
CA LEU A 70 1.61 7.50 -12.84
C LEU A 70 2.88 8.32 -12.60
N ASN A 71 3.37 8.37 -11.37
CA ASN A 71 4.57 9.15 -11.03
C ASN A 71 5.81 8.51 -11.66
N ALA A 72 6.38 9.20 -12.65
CA ALA A 72 7.55 8.71 -13.39
C ALA A 72 8.83 8.63 -12.54
N ASN A 73 8.84 9.24 -11.36
CA ASN A 73 9.99 9.17 -10.45
C ASN A 73 10.07 7.84 -9.70
N PHE A 74 8.94 7.15 -9.53
CA PHE A 74 8.97 5.83 -8.89
C PHE A 74 9.49 4.78 -9.86
N THR A 75 10.42 3.94 -9.37
CA THR A 75 11.07 2.90 -10.16
C THR A 75 10.76 1.50 -9.65
N SER A 76 10.17 1.38 -8.46
CA SER A 76 9.84 0.08 -7.86
C SER A 76 8.44 0.13 -7.26
N ILE A 77 7.76 -1.01 -7.31
CA ILE A 77 6.44 -1.19 -6.70
C ILE A 77 6.41 -2.51 -5.93
N GLY A 78 5.80 -2.48 -4.75
CA GLY A 78 5.45 -3.69 -4.00
C GLY A 78 3.95 -3.73 -3.79
N VAL A 79 3.36 -4.92 -3.90
CA VAL A 79 1.93 -5.12 -3.75
C VAL A 79 1.66 -6.06 -2.59
N GLY A 80 0.71 -5.70 -1.73
CA GLY A 80 0.24 -6.52 -0.64
C GLY A 80 -1.26 -6.75 -0.70
N TYR A 81 -1.69 -7.90 -0.24
CA TYR A 81 -3.09 -8.29 -0.19
C TYR A 81 -3.35 -9.09 1.08
N TYR A 82 -4.43 -8.75 1.78
CA TYR A 82 -4.86 -9.48 2.98
C TYR A 82 -6.37 -9.57 3.02
N LEU A 83 -6.89 -10.79 3.16
CA LEU A 83 -8.31 -11.06 3.35
C LEU A 83 -8.54 -11.29 4.84
N ASP A 84 -9.34 -10.43 5.48
CA ASP A 84 -9.57 -10.55 6.92
C ASP A 84 -10.63 -11.62 7.24
N ALA A 85 -10.82 -11.90 8.53
CA ALA A 85 -11.76 -12.92 9.00
C ALA A 85 -13.22 -12.64 8.62
N ALA A 86 -13.56 -11.37 8.40
CA ALA A 86 -14.90 -10.96 7.96
C ALA A 86 -15.09 -11.09 6.45
N GLY A 87 -14.04 -11.47 5.70
CA GLY A 87 -14.10 -11.58 4.24
C GLY A 87 -13.85 -10.27 3.52
N THR A 88 -13.32 -9.26 4.19
CA THR A 88 -12.97 -7.98 3.57
C THR A 88 -11.53 -8.01 3.07
N ALA A 89 -11.33 -7.68 1.79
CA ALA A 89 -10.02 -7.62 1.18
C ALA A 89 -9.36 -6.26 1.45
N HIS A 90 -8.05 -6.30 1.71
CA HIS A 90 -7.22 -5.12 1.94
C HIS A 90 -6.05 -5.15 0.96
N TRP A 91 -5.80 -4.02 0.30
CA TRP A 91 -4.83 -3.91 -0.79
C TRP A 91 -3.88 -2.78 -0.51
N VAL A 92 -2.60 -3.00 -0.80
CA VAL A 92 -1.56 -1.99 -0.65
C VAL A 92 -0.67 -1.99 -1.88
N GLN A 93 -0.35 -0.79 -2.35
CA GLN A 93 0.77 -0.55 -3.27
C GLN A 93 1.76 0.34 -2.53
N LEU A 94 3.02 -0.09 -2.47
CA LEU A 94 4.13 0.73 -2.00
C LEU A 94 5.04 1.04 -3.19
N PHE A 95 5.39 2.31 -3.33
CA PHE A 95 6.23 2.80 -4.42
C PHE A 95 7.51 3.38 -3.84
N THR A 96 8.64 3.14 -4.49
CA THR A 96 9.92 3.75 -4.11
C THR A 96 10.72 4.20 -5.33
N ALA A 97 11.59 5.15 -5.07
CA ALA A 97 12.63 5.56 -6.00
C ALA A 97 13.95 5.75 -5.26
#